data_0a1d9b5a5712d8fce6dd8a6b2e37adfb
#
_entry.id   0a1d9b5a5712d8fce6dd8a6b2e37adfb
#
_cell.length_a   1.000
_cell.length_b   1.000
_cell.length_c   1.000
_cell.angle_alpha   90.00
_cell.angle_beta   90.00
_cell.angle_gamma   90.00
#
_symmetry.space_group_name_H-M   'P 1'
#
loop_
_entity.id
_entity.type
_entity.pdbx_description
1 polymer ?
#
loop_
_entity_poly.entity_id
_entity_poly.type
_entity_poly.pdbx_seq_one_letter_code
_entity_poly.pdbx_strand_id
1 'polypeptide(L)'
;VDMVLAGKVNKHLVRILNTRLKAVGLSGSDGLLFTGESLEKDVRNGTRTGEITSVDPTVLKLLVANDYVPVIASTSMNTQGKALNINADEAALHLAAGIPVTHLVFLSDIPGIVSNGEVISTLNESQAKKHIDDGIITGGMIPKVRSSLNALHRGVKDIIIGQYAESGSLQMLLKGTSGTAILSE
;
A
#
# COMPACT_ATOMS: atom_id res chain seq x y z
N VAL A 1 1.75 7.23 -17.29
CA VAL A 1 1.41 6.46 -16.09
C VAL A 1 -0.06 6.64 -15.75
N ASP A 2 -0.62 7.86 -15.60
CA ASP A 2 -2.04 8.12 -15.25
C ASP A 2 -3.04 7.41 -16.13
N MET A 3 -2.90 7.53 -17.47
CA MET A 3 -3.81 6.85 -18.42
C MET A 3 -3.88 5.34 -18.20
N VAL A 4 -2.78 4.72 -17.79
CA VAL A 4 -2.71 3.28 -17.53
C VAL A 4 -3.24 2.96 -16.14
N LEU A 5 -2.66 3.54 -15.10
CA LEU A 5 -2.98 3.19 -13.71
C LEU A 5 -4.36 3.74 -13.30
N ALA A 6 -4.58 5.04 -13.39
CA ALA A 6 -5.84 5.66 -12.97
C ALA A 6 -6.97 5.51 -14.01
N GLY A 7 -6.62 5.42 -15.30
CA GLY A 7 -7.60 5.22 -16.37
C GLY A 7 -7.91 3.73 -16.60
N LYS A 8 -7.00 2.99 -17.24
CA LYS A 8 -7.29 1.63 -17.71
C LYS A 8 -7.43 0.62 -16.58
N VAL A 9 -6.41 0.50 -15.73
CA VAL A 9 -6.35 -0.53 -14.67
C VAL A 9 -7.38 -0.25 -13.59
N ASN A 10 -7.39 0.95 -13.04
CA ASN A 10 -8.32 1.35 -11.99
C ASN A 10 -9.78 1.14 -12.44
N LYS A 11 -10.17 1.64 -13.61
CA LYS A 11 -11.55 1.50 -14.11
C LYS A 11 -11.90 0.06 -14.51
N HIS A 12 -10.93 -0.76 -14.85
CA HIS A 12 -11.15 -2.20 -15.04
C HIS A 12 -11.50 -2.87 -13.70
N LEU A 13 -10.72 -2.62 -12.65
CA LEU A 13 -11.00 -3.15 -11.30
C LEU A 13 -12.35 -2.67 -10.76
N VAL A 14 -12.65 -1.37 -10.91
CA VAL A 14 -13.94 -0.80 -10.50
C VAL A 14 -15.11 -1.51 -11.19
N ARG A 15 -15.02 -1.80 -12.49
CA ARG A 15 -16.08 -2.53 -13.21
C ARG A 15 -16.27 -3.95 -12.66
N ILE A 16 -15.18 -4.66 -12.36
CA ILE A 16 -15.25 -6.01 -11.76
C ILE A 16 -15.91 -5.94 -10.40
N LEU A 17 -15.45 -5.04 -9.53
CA LEU A 17 -15.99 -4.91 -8.17
C LEU A 17 -17.46 -4.49 -8.16
N ASN A 18 -17.87 -3.61 -9.06
CA ASN A 18 -19.26 -3.14 -9.17
C ASN A 18 -20.26 -4.21 -9.63
N THR A 19 -19.81 -5.41 -9.95
CA THR A 19 -20.73 -6.55 -10.14
C THR A 19 -21.32 -7.05 -8.82
N ARG A 20 -20.71 -6.70 -7.67
CA ARG A 20 -21.10 -7.19 -6.34
C ARG A 20 -21.01 -6.15 -5.21
N LEU A 21 -20.27 -5.08 -5.42
CA LEU A 21 -19.98 -4.05 -4.43
C LEU A 21 -20.28 -2.68 -5.04
N LYS A 22 -20.22 -1.62 -4.24
CA LYS A 22 -20.24 -0.23 -4.72
C LYS A 22 -18.81 0.30 -4.71
N ALA A 23 -18.08 0.19 -5.81
CA ALA A 23 -16.70 0.64 -5.91
C ALA A 23 -16.58 1.99 -6.63
N VAL A 24 -15.69 2.84 -6.14
CA VAL A 24 -15.33 4.14 -6.73
C VAL A 24 -13.83 4.17 -7.00
N GLY A 25 -13.45 4.50 -8.24
CA GLY A 25 -12.05 4.61 -8.63
C GLY A 25 -11.54 6.04 -8.47
N LEU A 26 -10.41 6.17 -7.78
CA LEU A 26 -9.71 7.41 -7.48
C LEU A 26 -8.22 7.30 -7.80
N SER A 27 -7.57 8.44 -7.83
CA SER A 27 -6.12 8.63 -7.75
C SER A 27 -5.79 9.60 -6.61
N GLY A 28 -4.54 9.82 -6.31
CA GLY A 28 -4.14 10.80 -5.30
C GLY A 28 -4.58 12.23 -5.59
N SER A 29 -4.74 12.57 -6.88
CA SER A 29 -5.18 13.90 -7.30
C SER A 29 -6.67 14.17 -7.01
N ASP A 30 -7.49 13.11 -6.87
CA ASP A 30 -8.93 13.25 -6.66
C ASP A 30 -9.22 13.70 -5.23
N GLY A 31 -9.80 14.88 -5.09
CA GLY A 31 -10.06 15.50 -3.79
C GLY A 31 -8.79 15.78 -2.97
N LEU A 32 -7.61 15.90 -3.63
CA LEU A 32 -6.32 16.06 -2.95
C LEU A 32 -6.01 14.93 -1.95
N LEU A 33 -6.47 13.70 -2.27
CA LEU A 33 -6.35 12.55 -1.38
C LEU A 33 -4.92 12.34 -0.88
N PHE A 34 -3.93 12.50 -1.76
CA PHE A 34 -2.53 12.71 -1.40
C PHE A 34 -1.82 13.52 -2.46
N THR A 35 -0.90 14.36 -2.03
CA THR A 35 -0.03 15.18 -2.86
C THR A 35 1.41 14.93 -2.47
N GLY A 36 2.33 15.28 -3.35
CA GLY A 36 3.75 15.03 -3.12
C GLY A 36 4.66 16.00 -3.84
N GLU A 37 5.96 15.73 -3.73
CA GLU A 37 6.99 16.45 -4.46
C GLU A 37 7.83 15.46 -5.28
N SER A 38 8.41 15.95 -6.37
CA SER A 38 9.27 15.13 -7.21
C SER A 38 10.59 14.82 -6.51
N LEU A 39 10.99 13.54 -6.50
CA LEU A 39 12.30 13.13 -6.00
C LEU A 39 13.44 13.52 -6.94
N GLU A 40 13.16 13.77 -8.21
CA GLU A 40 14.16 14.08 -9.21
C GLU A 40 14.31 15.59 -9.36
N LYS A 41 15.51 16.10 -9.06
CA LYS A 41 15.89 17.47 -9.35
C LYS A 41 16.04 17.75 -10.86
N ASP A 42 16.14 16.71 -11.66
CA ASP A 42 16.38 16.79 -13.11
C ASP A 42 15.29 16.06 -13.92
N VAL A 43 14.27 16.81 -14.33
CA VAL A 43 13.10 16.35 -15.09
C VAL A 43 13.45 15.97 -16.55
N ARG A 44 14.74 16.00 -16.96
CA ARG A 44 15.16 15.82 -18.35
C ARG A 44 14.80 14.44 -18.94
N ASN A 45 14.57 13.43 -18.11
CA ASN A 45 14.26 12.08 -18.56
C ASN A 45 12.77 11.72 -18.52
N GLY A 46 11.87 12.66 -18.24
CA GLY A 46 10.41 12.42 -18.28
C GLY A 46 9.88 11.54 -17.15
N THR A 47 10.71 11.04 -16.23
CA THR A 47 10.27 10.34 -15.03
C THR A 47 9.81 11.38 -14.00
N ARG A 48 8.65 11.15 -13.42
CA ARG A 48 8.05 12.01 -12.40
C ARG A 48 7.74 11.18 -11.16
N THR A 49 8.74 10.48 -10.66
CA THR A 49 8.63 9.77 -9.39
C THR A 49 8.56 10.78 -8.27
N GLY A 50 7.59 10.64 -7.41
CA GLY A 50 7.34 11.54 -6.30
C GLY A 50 7.29 10.83 -4.97
N GLU A 51 7.45 11.61 -3.91
CA GLU A 51 7.27 11.24 -2.51
C GLU A 51 6.05 11.98 -1.96
N ILE A 52 5.24 11.30 -1.14
CA ILE A 52 4.04 11.89 -0.55
C ILE A 52 4.44 12.86 0.57
N THR A 53 3.95 14.09 0.47
CA THR A 53 4.16 15.12 1.49
C THR A 53 2.89 15.46 2.28
N SER A 54 1.71 15.18 1.73
CA SER A 54 0.44 15.46 2.39
C SER A 54 -0.63 14.43 2.02
N VAL A 55 -1.50 14.11 2.98
CA VAL A 55 -2.69 13.24 2.81
C VAL A 55 -3.90 13.96 3.37
N ASP A 56 -4.97 14.10 2.57
CA ASP A 56 -6.29 14.49 3.02
C ASP A 56 -7.26 13.31 2.89
N PRO A 57 -7.58 12.60 3.98
CA PRO A 57 -8.43 11.42 3.95
C PRO A 57 -9.94 11.74 3.86
N THR A 58 -10.34 12.98 3.68
CA THR A 58 -11.74 13.41 3.75
C THR A 58 -12.63 12.66 2.75
N VAL A 59 -12.19 12.56 1.49
CA VAL A 59 -12.95 11.84 0.45
C VAL A 59 -13.05 10.35 0.76
N LEU A 60 -11.98 9.72 1.29
CA LEU A 60 -12.02 8.31 1.69
C LEU A 60 -12.99 8.06 2.83
N LYS A 61 -12.94 8.89 3.88
CA LYS A 61 -13.87 8.80 5.02
C LYS A 61 -15.31 8.92 4.57
N LEU A 62 -15.59 9.85 3.65
CA LEU A 62 -16.93 10.03 3.08
C LEU A 62 -17.39 8.79 2.32
N LEU A 63 -16.54 8.22 1.47
CA LEU A 63 -16.90 7.04 0.69
C LEU A 63 -17.13 5.81 1.57
N VAL A 64 -16.21 5.53 2.49
CA VAL A 64 -16.31 4.38 3.39
C VAL A 64 -17.53 4.50 4.32
N ALA A 65 -17.83 5.69 4.84
CA ALA A 65 -19.01 5.93 5.66
C ALA A 65 -20.35 5.74 4.93
N ASN A 66 -20.31 5.70 3.58
CA ASN A 66 -21.48 5.43 2.74
C ASN A 66 -21.40 4.08 2.01
N ASP A 67 -20.67 3.12 2.57
CA ASP A 67 -20.51 1.74 2.07
C ASP A 67 -19.94 1.64 0.64
N TYR A 68 -19.13 2.62 0.23
CA TYR A 68 -18.35 2.51 -1.00
C TYR A 68 -16.97 1.90 -0.75
N VAL A 69 -16.49 1.14 -1.71
CA VAL A 69 -15.12 0.60 -1.74
C VAL A 69 -14.24 1.49 -2.62
N PRO A 70 -13.33 2.31 -2.05
CA PRO A 70 -12.41 3.10 -2.83
C PRO A 70 -11.35 2.22 -3.50
N VAL A 71 -11.14 2.39 -4.80
CA VAL A 71 -10.06 1.77 -5.57
C VAL A 71 -9.10 2.87 -5.97
N ILE A 72 -7.90 2.89 -5.40
CA ILE A 72 -6.99 4.03 -5.51
C ILE A 72 -5.79 3.67 -6.36
N ALA A 73 -5.53 4.46 -7.40
CA ALA A 73 -4.29 4.39 -8.18
C ALA A 73 -3.20 5.22 -7.51
N SER A 74 -1.96 4.72 -7.53
CA SER A 74 -0.79 5.37 -6.93
C SER A 74 -0.20 6.48 -7.80
N THR A 75 -1.06 7.28 -8.43
CA THR A 75 -0.68 8.50 -9.15
C THR A 75 -1.25 9.72 -8.45
N SER A 76 -0.55 10.83 -8.51
CA SER A 76 -0.93 12.05 -7.82
C SER A 76 -0.39 13.29 -8.54
N MET A 77 -0.35 14.40 -7.85
CA MET A 77 0.21 15.66 -8.35
C MET A 77 0.99 16.38 -7.26
N ASN A 78 1.87 17.30 -7.69
CA ASN A 78 2.48 18.26 -6.79
C ASN A 78 1.61 19.53 -6.62
N THR A 79 2.06 20.44 -5.77
CA THR A 79 1.38 21.72 -5.49
C THR A 79 1.20 22.62 -6.72
N GLN A 80 1.94 22.37 -7.82
CA GLN A 80 1.82 23.08 -9.10
C GLN A 80 0.89 22.37 -10.10
N GLY A 81 0.20 21.28 -9.69
CA GLY A 81 -0.67 20.50 -10.55
C GLY A 81 0.07 19.57 -11.53
N LYS A 82 1.38 19.37 -11.36
CA LYS A 82 2.15 18.44 -12.21
C LYS A 82 1.98 17.01 -11.71
N ALA A 83 1.66 16.10 -12.63
CA ALA A 83 1.45 14.69 -12.31
C ALA A 83 2.70 14.02 -11.72
N LEU A 84 2.50 13.17 -10.72
CA LEU A 84 3.52 12.37 -10.06
C LEU A 84 3.14 10.88 -10.11
N ASN A 85 4.16 10.04 -10.29
CA ASN A 85 4.05 8.60 -10.07
C ASN A 85 4.56 8.29 -8.67
N ILE A 86 3.72 7.74 -7.83
CA ILE A 86 4.05 7.37 -6.44
C ILE A 86 4.23 5.86 -6.35
N ASN A 87 5.13 5.40 -5.50
CA ASN A 87 5.22 3.98 -5.18
C ASN A 87 3.91 3.53 -4.52
N ALA A 88 3.33 2.41 -4.98
CA ALA A 88 2.03 1.95 -4.51
C ALA A 88 2.04 1.52 -3.02
N ASP A 89 3.14 0.91 -2.56
CA ASP A 89 3.30 0.53 -1.16
C ASP A 89 3.36 1.78 -0.28
N GLU A 90 4.08 2.83 -0.72
CA GLU A 90 4.15 4.11 -0.04
C GLU A 90 2.77 4.79 0.03
N ALA A 91 2.04 4.83 -1.09
CA ALA A 91 0.69 5.39 -1.11
C ALA A 91 -0.23 4.66 -0.13
N ALA A 92 -0.20 3.32 -0.10
CA ALA A 92 -1.00 2.51 0.82
C ALA A 92 -0.65 2.78 2.29
N LEU A 93 0.64 2.89 2.62
CA LEU A 93 1.13 3.20 3.97
C LEU A 93 0.71 4.59 4.45
N HIS A 94 0.88 5.61 3.60
CA HIS A 94 0.47 6.97 3.94
C HIS A 94 -1.05 7.09 4.13
N LEU A 95 -1.84 6.42 3.28
CA LEU A 95 -3.30 6.38 3.44
C LEU A 95 -3.71 5.65 4.72
N ALA A 96 -3.11 4.48 5.00
CA ALA A 96 -3.39 3.72 6.21
C ALA A 96 -3.03 4.49 7.50
N ALA A 97 -1.99 5.30 7.47
CA ALA A 97 -1.63 6.18 8.59
C ALA A 97 -2.57 7.39 8.73
N GLY A 98 -3.28 7.79 7.66
CA GLY A 98 -4.20 8.94 7.67
C GLY A 98 -5.63 8.61 8.09
N ILE A 99 -6.01 7.33 8.15
CA ILE A 99 -7.34 6.85 8.54
C ILE A 99 -7.23 5.71 9.55
N PRO A 100 -8.21 5.54 10.46
CA PRO A 100 -8.22 4.40 11.37
C PRO A 100 -8.47 3.12 10.56
N VAL A 101 -7.43 2.31 10.36
CA VAL A 101 -7.50 1.00 9.72
C VAL A 101 -7.20 -0.10 10.74
N THR A 102 -7.84 -1.24 10.60
CA THR A 102 -7.53 -2.42 11.42
C THR A 102 -6.34 -3.19 10.87
N HIS A 103 -6.26 -3.31 9.55
CA HIS A 103 -5.20 -4.05 8.87
C HIS A 103 -4.75 -3.31 7.61
N LEU A 104 -3.46 -3.38 7.32
CA LEU A 104 -2.90 -3.06 6.02
C LEU A 104 -2.35 -4.36 5.42
N VAL A 105 -2.89 -4.80 4.29
CA VAL A 105 -2.50 -6.06 3.65
C VAL A 105 -1.76 -5.77 2.35
N PHE A 106 -0.49 -6.19 2.28
CA PHE A 106 0.29 -6.19 1.05
C PHE A 106 0.16 -7.55 0.36
N LEU A 107 -0.54 -7.56 -0.76
CA LEU A 107 -0.56 -8.73 -1.65
C LEU A 107 0.71 -8.74 -2.50
N SER A 108 1.44 -9.84 -2.42
CA SER A 108 2.73 -10.04 -3.09
C SER A 108 2.71 -11.34 -3.90
N ASP A 109 3.74 -11.56 -4.68
CA ASP A 109 4.02 -12.80 -5.42
C ASP A 109 4.65 -13.90 -4.54
N ILE A 110 4.97 -13.57 -3.28
CA ILE A 110 5.53 -14.52 -2.31
C ILE A 110 4.54 -14.80 -1.17
N PRO A 111 4.58 -15.99 -0.56
CA PRO A 111 3.63 -16.41 0.46
C PRO A 111 3.74 -15.60 1.77
N GLY A 112 4.84 -14.91 1.98
CA GLY A 112 5.21 -14.15 3.16
C GLY A 112 6.72 -14.01 3.24
N ILE A 113 7.24 -13.59 4.38
CA ILE A 113 8.68 -13.55 4.64
C ILE A 113 9.14 -14.98 4.97
N VAL A 114 10.07 -15.50 4.19
CA VAL A 114 10.54 -16.89 4.30
C VAL A 114 11.91 -16.92 4.98
N SER A 115 12.07 -17.81 5.97
CA SER A 115 13.34 -18.16 6.59
C SER A 115 13.48 -19.67 6.64
N ASN A 116 14.63 -20.20 6.21
CA ASN A 116 14.91 -21.63 6.17
C ASN A 116 13.82 -22.48 5.45
N GLY A 117 13.20 -21.93 4.42
CA GLY A 117 12.16 -22.60 3.64
C GLY A 117 10.75 -22.53 4.23
N GLU A 118 10.57 -21.92 5.39
CA GLU A 118 9.27 -21.76 6.04
C GLU A 118 8.86 -20.29 6.13
N VAL A 119 7.54 -20.03 6.03
CA VAL A 119 7.00 -18.68 6.19
C VAL A 119 7.00 -18.30 7.67
N ILE A 120 7.60 -17.17 7.98
CA ILE A 120 7.54 -16.59 9.33
C ILE A 120 6.15 -16.01 9.53
N SER A 121 5.38 -16.54 10.45
CA SER A 121 4.00 -16.11 10.70
C SER A 121 3.90 -14.70 11.28
N THR A 122 4.82 -14.33 12.19
CA THR A 122 4.81 -13.03 12.86
C THR A 122 6.22 -12.50 13.03
N LEU A 123 6.36 -11.18 12.91
CA LEU A 123 7.59 -10.44 13.18
C LEU A 123 7.28 -9.19 13.98
N ASN A 124 8.04 -8.93 15.03
CA ASN A 124 8.10 -7.60 15.64
C ASN A 124 9.25 -6.78 15.01
N GLU A 125 9.37 -5.52 15.44
CA GLU A 125 10.38 -4.61 14.89
C GLU A 125 11.81 -5.12 15.09
N SER A 126 12.15 -5.63 16.28
CA SER A 126 13.50 -6.10 16.59
C SER A 126 13.87 -7.34 15.76
N GLN A 127 12.92 -8.26 15.60
CA GLN A 127 13.09 -9.45 14.76
C GLN A 127 13.23 -9.08 13.27
N ALA A 128 12.40 -8.14 12.78
CA ALA A 128 12.46 -7.68 11.41
C ALA A 128 13.81 -7.03 11.08
N LYS A 129 14.32 -6.16 11.96
CA LYS A 129 15.65 -5.55 11.81
C LYS A 129 16.74 -6.62 11.81
N LYS A 130 16.71 -7.55 12.76
CA LYS A 130 17.67 -8.65 12.80
C LYS A 130 17.63 -9.49 11.53
N HIS A 131 16.46 -9.84 11.00
CA HIS A 131 16.36 -10.62 9.76
C HIS A 131 16.86 -9.86 8.52
N ILE A 132 16.81 -8.52 8.52
CA ILE A 132 17.47 -7.71 7.48
C ILE A 132 18.98 -7.81 7.63
N ASP A 133 19.52 -7.63 8.84
CA ASP A 133 20.95 -7.65 9.10
C ASP A 133 21.56 -9.04 8.86
N ASP A 134 20.85 -10.11 9.21
CA ASP A 134 21.24 -11.51 8.98
C ASP A 134 21.09 -11.94 7.49
N GLY A 135 20.56 -11.07 6.61
CA GLY A 135 20.37 -11.37 5.18
C GLY A 135 19.24 -12.37 4.89
N ILE A 136 18.32 -12.57 5.81
CA ILE A 136 17.11 -13.39 5.61
C ILE A 136 16.09 -12.58 4.79
N ILE A 137 15.90 -11.31 5.14
CA ILE A 137 15.09 -10.36 4.37
C ILE A 137 16.02 -9.64 3.40
N THR A 138 15.80 -9.83 2.09
CA THR A 138 16.70 -9.31 1.04
C THR A 138 15.92 -8.59 -0.06
N GLY A 139 16.66 -7.91 -0.96
CA GLY A 139 16.14 -7.32 -2.19
C GLY A 139 14.96 -6.37 -1.98
N GLY A 140 13.95 -6.52 -2.82
CA GLY A 140 12.73 -5.68 -2.80
C GLY A 140 11.87 -5.83 -1.55
N MET A 141 12.11 -6.85 -0.71
CA MET A 141 11.39 -7.01 0.56
C MET A 141 11.90 -6.05 1.65
N ILE A 142 13.17 -5.67 1.63
CA ILE A 142 13.75 -4.74 2.62
C ILE A 142 12.98 -3.41 2.67
N PRO A 143 12.78 -2.67 1.56
CA PRO A 143 12.02 -1.43 1.61
C PRO A 143 10.57 -1.64 2.08
N LYS A 144 9.91 -2.73 1.67
CA LYS A 144 8.56 -3.06 2.10
C LYS A 144 8.47 -3.26 3.63
N VAL A 145 9.39 -4.04 4.21
CA VAL A 145 9.45 -4.25 5.66
C VAL A 145 9.77 -2.95 6.41
N ARG A 146 10.76 -2.18 5.95
CA ARG A 146 11.11 -0.89 6.57
C ARG A 146 9.94 0.10 6.54
N SER A 147 9.25 0.19 5.42
CA SER A 147 8.05 1.03 5.29
C SER A 147 6.94 0.54 6.21
N SER A 148 6.75 -0.77 6.35
CA SER A 148 5.79 -1.36 7.30
C SER A 148 6.09 -0.96 8.74
N LEU A 149 7.35 -1.05 9.19
CA LEU A 149 7.75 -0.60 10.52
C LEU A 149 7.45 0.89 10.74
N ASN A 150 7.74 1.73 9.75
CA ASN A 150 7.40 3.15 9.82
C ASN A 150 5.89 3.40 9.95
N ALA A 151 5.05 2.58 9.29
CA ALA A 151 3.60 2.71 9.39
C ALA A 151 3.06 2.28 10.76
N LEU A 152 3.65 1.25 11.39
CA LEU A 152 3.33 0.88 12.78
C LEU A 152 3.59 2.06 13.72
N HIS A 153 4.72 2.76 13.57
CA HIS A 153 5.03 3.97 14.36
C HIS A 153 4.05 5.12 14.12
N ARG A 154 3.34 5.12 12.99
CA ARG A 154 2.28 6.09 12.65
C ARG A 154 0.88 5.64 13.04
N GLY A 155 0.76 4.52 13.79
CA GLY A 155 -0.50 4.04 14.36
C GLY A 155 -1.29 3.03 13.52
N VAL A 156 -0.73 2.50 12.44
CA VAL A 156 -1.28 1.31 11.78
C VAL A 156 -1.07 0.12 12.72
N LYS A 157 -2.12 -0.65 13.01
CA LYS A 157 -2.04 -1.70 14.04
C LYS A 157 -1.37 -2.97 13.55
N ASP A 158 -1.87 -3.51 12.43
CA ASP A 158 -1.43 -4.78 11.90
C ASP A 158 -1.09 -4.63 10.42
N ILE A 159 0.10 -5.07 10.02
CA ILE A 159 0.52 -5.07 8.64
C ILE A 159 0.80 -6.51 8.23
N ILE A 160 0.14 -6.96 7.18
CA ILE A 160 0.22 -8.34 6.71
C ILE A 160 0.84 -8.35 5.31
N ILE A 161 1.82 -9.22 5.09
CA ILE A 161 2.43 -9.45 3.79
C ILE A 161 2.14 -10.90 3.39
N GLY A 162 1.56 -11.11 2.22
CA GLY A 162 1.30 -12.46 1.74
C GLY A 162 0.78 -12.52 0.32
N GLN A 163 0.54 -13.75 -0.15
CA GLN A 163 0.14 -14.03 -1.51
C GLN A 163 -1.37 -14.22 -1.62
N TYR A 164 -1.95 -13.72 -2.73
CA TYR A 164 -3.27 -14.15 -3.16
C TYR A 164 -3.11 -15.32 -4.14
N ALA A 165 -3.25 -16.54 -3.66
CA ALA A 165 -3.09 -17.75 -4.46
C ALA A 165 -4.44 -18.24 -5.03
N GLU A 166 -5.52 -18.15 -4.23
CA GLU A 166 -6.84 -18.66 -4.58
C GLU A 166 -7.96 -17.93 -3.82
N SER A 167 -9.21 -18.29 -4.15
CA SER A 167 -10.37 -17.78 -3.41
C SER A 167 -10.27 -18.14 -1.93
N GLY A 168 -10.43 -17.16 -1.04
CA GLY A 168 -10.26 -17.31 0.40
C GLY A 168 -8.89 -16.90 0.94
N SER A 169 -7.87 -16.69 0.07
CA SER A 169 -6.53 -16.27 0.52
C SER A 169 -6.56 -15.02 1.40
N LEU A 170 -7.37 -14.01 1.05
CA LEU A 170 -7.47 -12.80 1.86
C LEU A 170 -8.01 -13.09 3.27
N GLN A 171 -9.00 -13.97 3.39
CA GLN A 171 -9.53 -14.38 4.70
C GLN A 171 -8.49 -15.14 5.53
N MET A 172 -7.66 -15.97 4.89
CA MET A 172 -6.56 -16.66 5.56
C MET A 172 -5.51 -15.68 6.07
N LEU A 173 -5.13 -14.69 5.27
CA LEU A 173 -4.22 -13.62 5.68
C LEU A 173 -4.77 -12.86 6.89
N LEU A 174 -6.03 -12.41 6.83
CA LEU A 174 -6.67 -11.66 7.92
C LEU A 174 -6.86 -12.48 9.20
N LYS A 175 -6.95 -13.81 9.10
CA LYS A 175 -7.01 -14.74 10.25
C LYS A 175 -5.63 -15.13 10.79
N GLY A 176 -4.54 -14.70 10.15
CA GLY A 176 -3.18 -15.07 10.53
C GLY A 176 -2.82 -16.54 10.27
N THR A 177 -3.57 -17.23 9.41
CA THR A 177 -3.29 -18.63 9.04
C THR A 177 -2.41 -18.77 7.81
N SER A 178 -2.07 -17.64 7.16
CA SER A 178 -1.10 -17.55 6.08
C SER A 178 -0.46 -16.16 6.10
N GLY A 179 0.65 -15.99 5.36
CA GLY A 179 1.38 -14.73 5.30
C GLY A 179 2.26 -14.46 6.52
N THR A 180 2.82 -13.25 6.55
CA THR A 180 3.61 -12.73 7.68
C THR A 180 2.92 -11.49 8.22
N ALA A 181 2.58 -11.48 9.50
CA ALA A 181 2.11 -10.30 10.19
C ALA A 181 3.28 -9.55 10.83
N ILE A 182 3.38 -8.25 10.57
CA ILE A 182 4.33 -7.34 11.24
C ILE A 182 3.55 -6.57 12.28
N LEU A 183 3.91 -6.76 13.55
CA LEU A 183 3.18 -6.27 14.71
C LEU A 183 3.99 -5.19 15.45
N SER A 184 3.28 -4.25 16.07
CA SER A 184 3.86 -3.37 17.09
C SER A 184 4.28 -4.20 18.31
N GLU A 185 5.35 -3.80 19.00
CA GLU A 185 5.77 -4.41 20.27
C GLU A 185 4.71 -4.24 21.36
#